data_fd7a5a7f79979a1d0e48792e751f76d8
#
_entry.id   fd7a5a7f79979a1d0e48792e751f76d8
#
_cell.length_a   1.000
_cell.length_b   1.000
_cell.length_c   1.000
_cell.angle_alpha   90.00
_cell.angle_beta   90.00
_cell.angle_gamma   90.00
#
_symmetry.space_group_name_H-M   'P 1'
#
loop_
_entity.id
_entity.type
_entity.pdbx_description
1 polymer ?
#
loop_
_entity_poly.entity_id
_entity_poly.type
_entity_poly.pdbx_seq_one_letter_code
_entity_poly.pdbx_strand_id
1 'polypeptide(L)'
;MKFSDLLRMSGSNLLRRKLRTALTVLGVVIGTASIVVMISLGLGLQKSSLEQIEQYGGLTTINVNTWGNYNSDSSQEELRIDDGVVETISKIPHVEFASPILSTYVLLKQGVYEGSLTVQGMTQEALQNMDMKVGEGTLPEAGAPLSFFYGNQVITNFYNSKTNEGYWENSEAIDVDLMNQPVFVIFDTDAYYQSKNGGSGGDRSTPTTPPKKYIIPTCGMLAGGTDEYSENSYNVYADIDALKAELKKIFKNKVIPGQPTTKAGKPYKELYYEQVYVRVDKMENVTEVQKTIQEMGYGANSNAEWMEQTQEQMKMIQLVLGGIGAVSLFVAAIGIANTM
;
A
#
# COMPACT_ATOMS: atom_id res chain seq x y z
N MET A 1 -1.82 -27.81 65.20
CA MET A 1 -2.79 -26.87 64.61
C MET A 1 -3.22 -27.43 63.26
N LYS A 2 -4.52 -27.53 63.02
CA LYS A 2 -5.00 -27.98 61.71
C LYS A 2 -4.92 -26.84 60.73
N PHE A 3 -4.63 -27.10 59.46
CA PHE A 3 -4.53 -26.10 58.39
C PHE A 3 -5.78 -25.20 58.28
N SER A 4 -6.95 -25.76 58.60
CA SER A 4 -8.22 -25.02 58.67
C SER A 4 -8.24 -23.94 59.74
N ASP A 5 -7.54 -24.16 60.89
CA ASP A 5 -7.51 -23.19 62.00
C ASP A 5 -6.59 -21.99 61.64
N LEU A 6 -5.52 -22.27 60.94
CA LEU A 6 -4.63 -21.21 60.37
C LEU A 6 -5.34 -20.33 59.35
N LEU A 7 -6.11 -20.94 58.44
CA LEU A 7 -6.90 -20.16 57.45
C LEU A 7 -7.99 -19.31 58.12
N ARG A 8 -8.66 -19.85 59.17
CA ARG A 8 -9.69 -19.13 59.90
C ARG A 8 -9.14 -17.98 60.75
N MET A 9 -7.98 -18.16 61.37
CA MET A 9 -7.26 -17.09 62.11
C MET A 9 -6.77 -16.01 61.17
N SER A 10 -6.18 -16.37 60.04
CA SER A 10 -5.71 -15.44 59.02
C SER A 10 -6.87 -14.61 58.45
N GLY A 11 -7.99 -15.24 58.08
CA GLY A 11 -9.16 -14.56 57.57
C GLY A 11 -9.78 -13.59 58.59
N SER A 12 -9.85 -13.98 59.89
CA SER A 12 -10.37 -13.09 60.92
C SER A 12 -9.48 -11.87 61.19
N ASN A 13 -8.17 -12.02 61.10
CA ASN A 13 -7.22 -10.90 61.23
C ASN A 13 -7.32 -9.92 60.05
N LEU A 14 -7.53 -10.40 58.84
CA LEU A 14 -7.75 -9.55 57.65
C LEU A 14 -9.06 -8.73 57.79
N LEU A 15 -10.11 -9.33 58.31
CA LEU A 15 -11.41 -8.65 58.50
C LEU A 15 -11.41 -7.64 59.66
N ARG A 16 -10.51 -7.73 60.62
CA ARG A 16 -10.39 -6.77 61.75
C ARG A 16 -9.84 -5.40 61.28
N ARG A 17 -9.01 -5.37 60.23
CA ARG A 17 -8.41 -4.14 59.71
C ARG A 17 -8.87 -3.84 58.26
N LYS A 18 -10.21 -3.70 58.10
CA LYS A 18 -10.92 -3.62 56.83
C LYS A 18 -10.29 -2.62 55.81
N LEU A 19 -9.98 -1.40 56.26
CA LEU A 19 -9.47 -0.35 55.38
C LEU A 19 -8.07 -0.73 54.80
N ARG A 20 -7.19 -1.28 55.65
CA ARG A 20 -5.84 -1.67 55.24
C ARG A 20 -5.87 -2.86 54.28
N THR A 21 -6.68 -3.87 54.58
CA THR A 21 -6.89 -5.04 53.72
C THR A 21 -7.46 -4.62 52.37
N ALA A 22 -8.46 -3.71 52.37
CA ALA A 22 -9.05 -3.19 51.12
C ALA A 22 -8.00 -2.46 50.27
N LEU A 23 -7.18 -1.59 50.84
CA LEU A 23 -6.12 -0.89 50.14
C LEU A 23 -5.05 -1.83 49.56
N THR A 24 -4.68 -2.86 50.33
CA THR A 24 -3.72 -3.87 49.85
C THR A 24 -4.28 -4.70 48.69
N VAL A 25 -5.51 -5.18 48.82
CA VAL A 25 -6.16 -5.91 47.73
C VAL A 25 -6.33 -5.04 46.50
N LEU A 26 -6.72 -3.79 46.67
CA LEU A 26 -6.86 -2.84 45.57
C LEU A 26 -5.52 -2.59 44.88
N GLY A 27 -4.42 -2.46 45.62
CA GLY A 27 -3.08 -2.32 45.05
C GLY A 27 -2.65 -3.56 44.24
N VAL A 28 -2.93 -4.78 44.74
CA VAL A 28 -2.64 -6.01 43.98
C VAL A 28 -3.50 -6.08 42.72
N VAL A 29 -4.81 -5.78 42.83
CA VAL A 29 -5.74 -5.80 41.68
C VAL A 29 -5.30 -4.80 40.60
N ILE A 30 -4.98 -3.55 40.98
CA ILE A 30 -4.48 -2.54 40.03
C ILE A 30 -3.16 -2.97 39.41
N GLY A 31 -2.22 -3.49 40.19
CA GLY A 31 -0.93 -3.94 39.69
C GLY A 31 -1.06 -5.09 38.68
N THR A 32 -1.84 -6.13 39.05
CA THR A 32 -2.05 -7.26 38.14
C THR A 32 -2.86 -6.89 36.90
N ALA A 33 -3.91 -6.06 37.04
CA ALA A 33 -4.70 -5.56 35.93
C ALA A 33 -3.84 -4.75 34.96
N SER A 34 -2.95 -3.88 35.44
CA SER A 34 -2.02 -3.11 34.60
C SER A 34 -1.11 -4.02 33.79
N ILE A 35 -0.58 -5.09 34.37
CA ILE A 35 0.28 -6.05 33.66
C ILE A 35 -0.52 -6.79 32.57
N VAL A 36 -1.72 -7.26 32.89
CA VAL A 36 -2.57 -7.97 31.92
C VAL A 36 -2.95 -7.05 30.77
N VAL A 37 -3.36 -5.81 31.06
CA VAL A 37 -3.68 -4.81 30.03
C VAL A 37 -2.47 -4.51 29.15
N MET A 38 -1.28 -4.34 29.73
CA MET A 38 -0.03 -4.10 29.00
C MET A 38 0.26 -5.23 28.01
N ILE A 39 0.19 -6.49 28.47
CA ILE A 39 0.47 -7.65 27.60
C ILE A 39 -0.60 -7.75 26.50
N SER A 40 -1.88 -7.65 26.87
CA SER A 40 -2.99 -7.76 25.92
C SER A 40 -2.95 -6.65 24.86
N LEU A 41 -2.66 -5.41 25.26
CA LEU A 41 -2.52 -4.28 24.35
C LEU A 41 -1.32 -4.49 23.41
N GLY A 42 -0.17 -4.93 23.96
CA GLY A 42 1.02 -5.19 23.17
C GLY A 42 0.78 -6.25 22.08
N LEU A 43 0.19 -7.38 22.45
CA LEU A 43 -0.12 -8.47 21.50
C LEU A 43 -1.20 -8.06 20.48
N GLY A 44 -2.23 -7.32 20.92
CA GLY A 44 -3.30 -6.87 20.04
C GLY A 44 -2.81 -5.87 18.99
N LEU A 45 -2.00 -4.91 19.40
CA LEU A 45 -1.44 -3.91 18.49
C LEU A 45 -0.39 -4.52 17.54
N GLN A 46 0.45 -5.44 18.03
CA GLN A 46 1.38 -6.16 17.17
C GLN A 46 0.64 -6.94 16.06
N LYS A 47 -0.43 -7.65 16.43
CA LYS A 47 -1.25 -8.38 15.47
C LYS A 47 -1.91 -7.45 14.46
N SER A 48 -2.53 -6.35 14.94
CA SER A 48 -3.18 -5.36 14.07
C SER A 48 -2.18 -4.69 13.12
N SER A 49 -0.98 -4.38 13.60
CA SER A 49 0.08 -3.80 12.75
C SER A 49 0.55 -4.77 11.67
N LEU A 50 0.70 -6.07 12.00
CA LEU A 50 1.07 -7.09 11.01
C LEU A 50 -0.02 -7.24 9.95
N GLU A 51 -1.30 -7.32 10.35
CA GLU A 51 -2.42 -7.41 9.41
C GLU A 51 -2.50 -6.19 8.48
N GLN A 52 -2.25 -4.99 9.00
CA GLN A 52 -2.16 -3.78 8.16
C GLN A 52 -1.01 -3.87 7.17
N ILE A 53 0.18 -4.29 7.60
CA ILE A 53 1.36 -4.37 6.73
C ILE A 53 1.15 -5.41 5.61
N GLU A 54 0.51 -6.54 5.91
CA GLU A 54 0.16 -7.53 4.89
C GLU A 54 -0.76 -6.92 3.82
N GLN A 55 -1.66 -6.00 4.21
CA GLN A 55 -2.52 -5.27 3.26
C GLN A 55 -1.77 -4.24 2.42
N TYR A 56 -0.62 -3.73 2.89
CA TYR A 56 0.19 -2.69 2.25
C TYR A 56 1.50 -3.22 1.64
N GLY A 57 1.53 -4.44 1.12
CA GLY A 57 2.65 -4.98 0.35
C GLY A 57 3.74 -5.70 1.14
N GLY A 58 3.53 -5.95 2.45
CA GLY A 58 4.44 -6.75 3.29
C GLY A 58 5.64 -5.98 3.84
N LEU A 59 6.49 -6.70 4.60
CA LEU A 59 7.62 -6.13 5.33
C LEU A 59 8.96 -6.17 4.57
N THR A 60 9.03 -6.95 3.51
CA THR A 60 10.26 -7.17 2.73
C THR A 60 10.26 -6.44 1.39
N THR A 61 9.34 -5.50 1.22
CA THR A 61 9.18 -4.72 0.00
C THR A 61 9.72 -3.31 0.18
N ILE A 62 10.45 -2.81 -0.83
CA ILE A 62 10.88 -1.43 -0.95
C ILE A 62 10.31 -0.87 -2.25
N ASN A 63 9.59 0.23 -2.16
CA ASN A 63 9.12 1.01 -3.32
C ASN A 63 10.12 2.13 -3.60
N VAL A 64 10.79 2.04 -4.75
CA VAL A 64 11.79 3.01 -5.18
C VAL A 64 11.18 3.98 -6.18
N ASN A 65 11.39 5.28 -5.98
CA ASN A 65 10.89 6.34 -6.84
C ASN A 65 11.92 7.47 -6.99
N THR A 66 11.62 8.45 -7.83
CA THR A 66 12.51 9.59 -8.09
C THR A 66 12.33 10.75 -7.09
N TRP A 67 11.39 10.67 -6.14
CA TRP A 67 10.95 11.77 -5.29
C TRP A 67 11.75 11.94 -3.99
N GLY A 68 12.85 11.20 -3.81
CA GLY A 68 13.57 11.08 -2.52
C GLY A 68 14.56 12.18 -2.21
N ASN A 69 14.95 13.04 -3.13
CA ASN A 69 16.01 14.00 -2.87
C ASN A 69 15.51 15.45 -2.95
N TYR A 70 14.87 15.92 -1.87
CA TYR A 70 14.48 17.33 -1.69
C TYR A 70 15.68 18.28 -1.44
N ASN A 71 16.92 17.78 -1.48
CA ASN A 71 18.12 18.62 -1.52
C ASN A 71 18.45 19.03 -2.97
N SER A 72 17.43 19.40 -3.73
CA SER A 72 17.58 19.85 -5.10
C SER A 72 18.17 21.26 -5.13
N ASP A 73 19.47 21.33 -5.25
CA ASP A 73 20.08 22.38 -6.04
C ASP A 73 19.49 22.27 -7.43
N SER A 74 18.81 23.30 -7.90
CA SER A 74 18.06 23.37 -9.15
C SER A 74 18.91 23.21 -10.43
N SER A 75 20.09 22.63 -10.33
CA SER A 75 21.06 22.37 -11.40
C SER A 75 21.36 20.88 -11.66
N GLN A 76 20.75 19.93 -10.92
CA GLN A 76 20.95 18.51 -11.21
C GLN A 76 19.95 18.04 -12.27
N GLU A 77 20.43 17.19 -13.19
CA GLU A 77 19.56 16.49 -14.16
C GLU A 77 18.47 15.71 -13.38
N GLU A 78 17.23 15.80 -13.87
CA GLU A 78 16.13 15.04 -13.30
C GLU A 78 16.51 13.55 -13.24
N LEU A 79 16.55 12.98 -12.04
CA LEU A 79 16.76 11.56 -11.85
C LEU A 79 15.63 10.80 -12.55
N ARG A 80 16.01 9.78 -13.30
CA ARG A 80 15.07 8.93 -14.03
C ARG A 80 15.40 7.49 -13.77
N ILE A 81 14.37 6.66 -13.80
CA ILE A 81 14.52 5.23 -13.65
C ILE A 81 14.40 4.60 -15.02
N ASP A 82 15.47 4.00 -15.49
CA ASP A 82 15.56 3.24 -16.72
C ASP A 82 15.95 1.78 -16.45
N ASP A 83 16.10 0.96 -17.49
CA ASP A 83 16.50 -0.43 -17.36
C ASP A 83 17.87 -0.59 -16.66
N GLY A 84 18.79 0.35 -16.85
CA GLY A 84 20.12 0.33 -16.21
C GLY A 84 20.06 0.55 -14.71
N VAL A 85 19.19 1.44 -14.25
CA VAL A 85 18.93 1.66 -12.83
C VAL A 85 18.30 0.42 -12.19
N VAL A 86 17.31 -0.18 -12.85
CA VAL A 86 16.66 -1.42 -12.37
C VAL A 86 17.69 -2.55 -12.26
N GLU A 87 18.55 -2.71 -13.26
CA GLU A 87 19.63 -3.71 -13.23
C GLU A 87 20.63 -3.44 -12.08
N THR A 88 20.95 -2.17 -11.82
CA THR A 88 21.85 -1.82 -10.72
C THR A 88 21.23 -2.15 -9.37
N ILE A 89 19.96 -1.83 -9.17
CA ILE A 89 19.22 -2.15 -7.94
C ILE A 89 19.13 -3.67 -7.75
N SER A 90 18.87 -4.44 -8.81
CA SER A 90 18.76 -5.90 -8.74
C SER A 90 20.06 -6.61 -8.30
N LYS A 91 21.21 -5.93 -8.44
CA LYS A 91 22.53 -6.44 -8.03
C LYS A 91 22.92 -6.08 -6.60
N ILE A 92 22.12 -5.29 -5.88
CA ILE A 92 22.37 -4.95 -4.48
C ILE A 92 22.28 -6.25 -3.65
N PRO A 93 23.22 -6.51 -2.72
CA PRO A 93 23.13 -7.65 -1.82
C PRO A 93 21.77 -7.69 -1.12
N HIS A 94 21.22 -8.89 -0.92
CA HIS A 94 19.91 -9.14 -0.29
C HIS A 94 18.69 -8.78 -1.13
N VAL A 95 18.84 -8.22 -2.32
CA VAL A 95 17.73 -8.06 -3.26
C VAL A 95 17.46 -9.39 -3.94
N GLU A 96 16.23 -9.92 -3.78
CA GLU A 96 15.79 -11.14 -4.48
C GLU A 96 15.47 -10.83 -5.93
N PHE A 97 14.67 -9.76 -6.15
CA PHE A 97 14.40 -9.22 -7.48
C PHE A 97 14.01 -7.73 -7.41
N ALA A 98 14.12 -7.07 -8.54
CA ALA A 98 13.68 -5.70 -8.77
C ALA A 98 12.83 -5.65 -10.03
N SER A 99 11.57 -5.26 -9.90
CA SER A 99 10.63 -5.11 -11.02
C SER A 99 10.37 -3.64 -11.31
N PRO A 100 10.64 -3.17 -12.53
CA PRO A 100 10.19 -1.83 -12.92
C PRO A 100 8.66 -1.77 -12.99
N ILE A 101 8.09 -0.63 -12.59
CA ILE A 101 6.66 -0.33 -12.73
C ILE A 101 6.51 0.72 -13.82
N LEU A 102 5.92 0.29 -14.94
CA LEU A 102 5.55 1.17 -16.04
C LEU A 102 4.10 1.61 -15.86
N SER A 103 3.89 2.83 -15.39
CA SER A 103 2.54 3.37 -15.22
C SER A 103 2.08 4.12 -16.47
N THR A 104 0.83 3.93 -16.85
CA THR A 104 0.18 4.71 -17.89
C THR A 104 -1.27 5.01 -17.51
N TYR A 105 -1.69 6.25 -17.75
CA TYR A 105 -3.08 6.66 -17.55
C TYR A 105 -3.92 6.23 -18.74
N VAL A 106 -5.06 5.61 -18.45
CA VAL A 106 -6.03 5.22 -19.46
C VAL A 106 -7.43 5.67 -19.07
N LEU A 107 -8.27 5.93 -20.05
CA LEU A 107 -9.69 6.09 -19.85
C LEU A 107 -10.41 4.82 -20.29
N LEU A 108 -11.09 4.18 -19.37
CA LEU A 108 -11.96 3.05 -19.65
C LEU A 108 -13.38 3.55 -19.94
N LYS A 109 -14.04 2.88 -20.88
CA LYS A 109 -15.38 3.25 -21.29
C LYS A 109 -16.24 2.02 -21.56
N GLN A 110 -17.38 1.95 -20.89
CA GLN A 110 -18.39 0.91 -21.13
C GLN A 110 -19.78 1.57 -21.21
N GLY A 111 -20.37 1.58 -22.40
CA GLY A 111 -21.62 2.29 -22.62
C GLY A 111 -21.51 3.80 -22.34
N VAL A 112 -22.28 4.27 -21.36
CA VAL A 112 -22.29 5.67 -20.91
C VAL A 112 -21.31 5.94 -19.76
N TYR A 113 -20.72 4.88 -19.19
CA TYR A 113 -19.83 4.97 -18.05
C TYR A 113 -18.39 5.18 -18.51
N GLU A 114 -17.70 6.05 -17.82
CA GLU A 114 -16.29 6.40 -18.06
C GLU A 114 -15.55 6.32 -16.72
N GLY A 115 -14.33 5.78 -16.73
CA GLY A 115 -13.46 5.72 -15.56
C GLY A 115 -12.01 5.99 -15.95
N SER A 116 -11.35 6.89 -15.25
CA SER A 116 -9.92 7.17 -15.43
C SER A 116 -9.10 6.35 -14.46
N LEU A 117 -8.15 5.57 -14.95
CA LEU A 117 -7.40 4.59 -14.18
C LEU A 117 -5.93 4.59 -14.56
N THR A 118 -5.12 4.12 -13.63
CA THR A 118 -3.69 3.85 -13.86
C THR A 118 -3.50 2.37 -14.14
N VAL A 119 -2.89 2.05 -15.28
CA VAL A 119 -2.41 0.71 -15.59
C VAL A 119 -0.95 0.63 -15.18
N GLN A 120 -0.63 -0.36 -14.35
CA GLN A 120 0.73 -0.67 -13.91
C GLN A 120 1.22 -1.93 -14.62
N GLY A 121 2.18 -1.73 -15.52
CA GLY A 121 2.90 -2.84 -16.13
C GLY A 121 4.03 -3.30 -15.21
N MET A 122 4.01 -4.57 -14.80
CA MET A 122 5.00 -5.16 -13.92
C MET A 122 5.48 -6.52 -14.47
N THR A 123 6.62 -7.00 -13.97
CA THR A 123 7.08 -8.35 -14.33
C THR A 123 6.16 -9.40 -13.71
N GLN A 124 6.08 -10.57 -14.36
CA GLN A 124 5.28 -11.68 -13.82
C GLN A 124 5.72 -12.11 -12.42
N GLU A 125 7.03 -12.07 -12.17
CA GLU A 125 7.60 -12.38 -10.86
C GLU A 125 7.07 -11.41 -9.78
N ALA A 126 7.02 -10.12 -10.06
CA ALA A 126 6.46 -9.15 -9.13
C ALA A 126 4.97 -9.36 -8.91
N LEU A 127 4.20 -9.55 -9.98
CA LEU A 127 2.75 -9.80 -9.88
C LEU A 127 2.42 -11.03 -9.02
N GLN A 128 3.22 -12.09 -9.11
CA GLN A 128 3.06 -13.30 -8.29
C GLN A 128 3.44 -13.10 -6.82
N ASN A 129 4.36 -12.17 -6.54
CA ASN A 129 4.86 -11.90 -5.20
C ASN A 129 4.15 -10.73 -4.46
N MET A 130 3.17 -10.10 -5.09
CA MET A 130 2.40 -9.00 -4.49
C MET A 130 1.26 -9.43 -3.57
N ASP A 131 1.19 -10.70 -3.18
CA ASP A 131 0.12 -11.28 -2.34
C ASP A 131 -1.31 -10.92 -2.80
N MET A 132 -1.51 -10.74 -4.11
CA MET A 132 -2.80 -10.45 -4.69
C MET A 132 -3.71 -11.68 -4.63
N LYS A 133 -4.78 -11.61 -3.84
CA LYS A 133 -5.80 -12.66 -3.81
C LYS A 133 -6.66 -12.57 -5.07
N VAL A 134 -6.46 -13.51 -6.00
CA VAL A 134 -7.27 -13.58 -7.22
C VAL A 134 -8.68 -14.03 -6.86
N GLY A 135 -9.68 -13.23 -7.24
CA GLY A 135 -11.10 -13.53 -7.05
C GLY A 135 -11.69 -14.27 -8.23
N GLU A 136 -11.45 -13.77 -9.45
CA GLU A 136 -11.91 -14.34 -10.70
C GLU A 136 -10.82 -14.25 -11.76
N GLY A 137 -10.69 -15.25 -12.62
CA GLY A 137 -9.68 -15.29 -13.68
C GLY A 137 -8.29 -15.63 -13.20
N THR A 138 -7.26 -15.08 -13.84
CA THR A 138 -5.83 -15.31 -13.56
C THR A 138 -5.04 -14.01 -13.63
N LEU A 139 -3.86 -13.97 -13.02
CA LEU A 139 -2.91 -12.88 -13.22
C LEU A 139 -2.43 -12.84 -14.69
N PRO A 140 -1.98 -11.67 -15.19
CA PRO A 140 -1.37 -11.56 -16.52
C PRO A 140 -0.17 -12.50 -16.66
N GLU A 141 -0.07 -13.16 -17.81
CA GLU A 141 1.02 -14.10 -18.10
C GLU A 141 2.09 -13.45 -18.98
N ALA A 142 3.36 -13.72 -18.69
CA ALA A 142 4.47 -13.23 -19.50
C ALA A 142 4.42 -13.81 -20.92
N GLY A 143 4.64 -12.94 -21.93
CA GLY A 143 4.62 -13.33 -23.33
C GLY A 143 3.22 -13.52 -23.93
N ALA A 144 2.15 -13.39 -23.13
CA ALA A 144 0.79 -13.35 -23.63
C ALA A 144 0.44 -11.96 -24.23
N PRO A 145 -0.60 -11.86 -25.06
CA PRO A 145 -1.12 -10.56 -25.48
C PRO A 145 -1.54 -9.72 -24.29
N LEU A 146 -1.46 -8.38 -24.44
CA LEU A 146 -1.87 -7.46 -23.38
C LEU A 146 -3.28 -7.78 -22.89
N SER A 147 -3.39 -8.02 -21.58
CA SER A 147 -4.63 -8.23 -20.85
C SER A 147 -4.58 -7.48 -19.53
N PHE A 148 -5.75 -7.13 -19.01
CA PHE A 148 -5.87 -6.37 -17.78
C PHE A 148 -6.40 -7.23 -16.63
N PHE A 149 -5.72 -7.10 -15.49
CA PHE A 149 -6.17 -7.61 -14.20
C PHE A 149 -6.62 -6.43 -13.34
N TYR A 150 -7.86 -6.44 -12.91
CA TYR A 150 -8.45 -5.31 -12.20
C TYR A 150 -8.41 -5.47 -10.69
N GLY A 151 -8.10 -4.40 -9.97
CA GLY A 151 -8.37 -4.30 -8.53
C GLY A 151 -9.87 -4.32 -8.24
N ASN A 152 -10.25 -4.80 -7.06
CA ASN A 152 -11.67 -4.97 -6.67
C ASN A 152 -12.44 -3.64 -6.53
N GLN A 153 -11.74 -2.52 -6.34
CA GLN A 153 -12.36 -1.20 -6.20
C GLN A 153 -12.25 -0.34 -7.47
N VAL A 154 -11.74 -0.88 -8.58
CA VAL A 154 -11.62 -0.16 -9.86
C VAL A 154 -12.96 0.41 -10.33
N ILE A 155 -14.06 -0.31 -10.07
CA ILE A 155 -15.41 0.14 -10.44
C ILE A 155 -15.81 1.47 -9.77
N THR A 156 -15.25 1.79 -8.62
CA THR A 156 -15.56 3.04 -7.89
C THR A 156 -15.04 4.30 -8.59
N ASN A 157 -14.14 4.14 -9.56
CA ASN A 157 -13.63 5.23 -10.38
C ASN A 157 -14.52 5.55 -11.59
N PHE A 158 -15.60 4.76 -11.80
CA PHE A 158 -16.52 5.00 -12.91
C PHE A 158 -17.60 6.02 -12.52
N TYR A 159 -17.98 6.79 -13.52
CA TYR A 159 -19.09 7.74 -13.45
C TYR A 159 -19.91 7.71 -14.74
N ASN A 160 -21.16 8.11 -14.65
CA ASN A 160 -22.03 8.26 -15.82
C ASN A 160 -21.69 9.59 -16.53
N SER A 161 -21.17 9.49 -17.75
CA SER A 161 -20.71 10.67 -18.52
C SER A 161 -21.82 11.64 -18.96
N LYS A 162 -23.10 11.26 -18.81
CA LYS A 162 -24.26 12.10 -19.12
C LYS A 162 -24.81 12.84 -17.90
N THR A 163 -24.92 12.15 -16.75
CA THR A 163 -25.44 12.73 -15.50
C THR A 163 -24.34 13.29 -14.62
N ASN A 164 -23.10 12.85 -14.84
CA ASN A 164 -21.92 13.14 -14.02
C ASN A 164 -22.01 12.54 -12.61
N GLU A 165 -22.89 11.55 -12.39
CA GLU A 165 -23.01 10.82 -11.13
C GLU A 165 -21.94 9.74 -11.07
N GLY A 166 -21.16 9.71 -9.98
CA GLY A 166 -20.15 8.71 -9.72
C GLY A 166 -20.63 7.62 -8.78
N TYR A 167 -19.78 6.61 -8.59
CA TYR A 167 -20.06 5.46 -7.70
C TYR A 167 -20.41 5.90 -6.27
N TRP A 168 -19.68 6.89 -5.72
CA TRP A 168 -19.86 7.34 -4.35
C TRP A 168 -21.14 8.15 -4.11
N GLU A 169 -21.73 8.71 -5.17
CA GLU A 169 -23.00 9.42 -5.10
C GLU A 169 -24.17 8.46 -5.22
N ASN A 170 -24.04 7.46 -6.10
CA ASN A 170 -25.07 6.45 -6.32
C ASN A 170 -24.44 5.17 -6.87
N SER A 171 -24.06 4.24 -5.99
CA SER A 171 -23.42 2.98 -6.38
C SER A 171 -24.31 2.08 -7.25
N GLU A 172 -25.64 2.14 -7.08
CA GLU A 172 -26.59 1.36 -7.88
C GLU A 172 -26.75 1.90 -9.32
N ALA A 173 -26.33 3.15 -9.57
CA ALA A 173 -26.39 3.76 -10.89
C ALA A 173 -25.20 3.37 -11.79
N ILE A 174 -24.17 2.70 -11.26
CA ILE A 174 -22.98 2.28 -12.02
C ILE A 174 -23.12 0.80 -12.37
N ASP A 175 -23.60 0.55 -13.58
CA ASP A 175 -23.75 -0.81 -14.16
C ASP A 175 -22.57 -1.07 -15.13
N VAL A 176 -21.42 -1.45 -14.58
CA VAL A 176 -20.17 -1.77 -15.30
C VAL A 176 -19.76 -3.19 -14.99
N ASP A 177 -19.64 -4.02 -16.01
CA ASP A 177 -19.15 -5.39 -15.92
C ASP A 177 -17.79 -5.50 -16.60
N LEU A 178 -16.73 -5.47 -15.81
CA LEU A 178 -15.36 -5.52 -16.30
C LEU A 178 -14.92 -6.91 -16.77
N MET A 179 -15.62 -7.96 -16.32
CA MET A 179 -15.26 -9.36 -16.62
C MET A 179 -15.93 -9.90 -17.86
N ASN A 180 -17.24 -9.64 -18.03
CA ASN A 180 -18.03 -10.32 -19.05
C ASN A 180 -18.39 -9.43 -20.23
N GLN A 181 -18.19 -8.10 -20.12
CA GLN A 181 -18.51 -7.17 -21.20
C GLN A 181 -17.27 -6.46 -21.73
N PRO A 182 -17.22 -6.16 -23.04
CA PRO A 182 -16.11 -5.44 -23.63
C PRO A 182 -15.94 -4.04 -23.04
N VAL A 183 -14.72 -3.72 -22.59
CA VAL A 183 -14.35 -2.39 -22.13
C VAL A 183 -13.48 -1.73 -23.18
N PHE A 184 -13.85 -0.53 -23.61
CA PHE A 184 -13.04 0.28 -24.50
C PHE A 184 -11.98 1.03 -23.70
N VAL A 185 -10.74 0.94 -24.16
CA VAL A 185 -9.56 1.59 -23.55
C VAL A 185 -9.08 2.71 -24.46
N ILE A 186 -8.91 3.88 -23.89
CA ILE A 186 -8.34 5.05 -24.59
C ILE A 186 -7.01 5.37 -23.89
N PHE A 187 -5.89 5.16 -24.59
CA PHE A 187 -4.56 5.43 -24.10
C PHE A 187 -4.14 6.90 -24.27
N ASP A 188 -4.61 7.55 -25.33
CA ASP A 188 -4.34 8.98 -25.60
C ASP A 188 -5.42 9.82 -24.90
N THR A 189 -5.28 9.95 -23.58
CA THR A 189 -6.21 10.67 -22.72
C THR A 189 -6.18 12.18 -22.99
N ASP A 190 -5.01 12.72 -23.34
CA ASP A 190 -4.85 14.14 -23.68
C ASP A 190 -5.68 14.49 -24.90
N ALA A 191 -5.57 13.70 -25.98
CA ALA A 191 -6.38 13.90 -27.18
C ALA A 191 -7.89 13.72 -26.90
N TYR A 192 -8.24 12.81 -25.97
CA TYR A 192 -9.64 12.62 -25.57
C TYR A 192 -10.22 13.87 -24.91
N TYR A 193 -9.56 14.40 -23.89
CA TYR A 193 -10.03 15.57 -23.17
C TYR A 193 -10.00 16.83 -24.04
N GLN A 194 -9.00 16.99 -24.90
CA GLN A 194 -8.98 18.07 -25.90
C GLN A 194 -10.16 17.99 -26.85
N SER A 195 -10.54 16.81 -27.32
CA SER A 195 -11.67 16.63 -28.22
C SER A 195 -13.03 16.88 -27.53
N LYS A 196 -13.15 16.56 -26.22
CA LYS A 196 -14.40 16.69 -25.43
C LYS A 196 -14.62 18.15 -24.98
N ASN A 197 -13.57 18.85 -24.57
CA ASN A 197 -13.67 20.18 -23.94
C ASN A 197 -13.56 21.33 -24.97
N GLY A 198 -13.41 21.06 -26.25
CA GLY A 198 -13.35 22.09 -27.29
C GLY A 198 -12.29 23.15 -27.07
N GLY A 199 -11.11 22.74 -26.54
CA GLY A 199 -9.94 23.63 -26.36
C GLY A 199 -10.22 24.87 -25.52
N SER A 200 -10.34 24.70 -24.21
CA SER A 200 -10.38 25.83 -23.27
C SER A 200 -8.99 26.46 -23.17
N GLY A 201 -8.60 27.28 -24.14
CA GLY A 201 -7.34 28.08 -24.08
C GLY A 201 -6.46 28.11 -25.33
N GLY A 202 -6.84 27.46 -26.44
CA GLY A 202 -6.08 27.50 -27.70
C GLY A 202 -7.00 27.62 -28.92
N ASP A 203 -6.48 28.20 -29.98
CA ASP A 203 -7.11 28.47 -31.22
C ASP A 203 -8.17 27.44 -31.66
N ARG A 204 -9.45 27.81 -31.69
CA ARG A 204 -10.63 26.98 -32.03
C ARG A 204 -10.60 26.40 -33.47
N SER A 205 -9.52 26.52 -34.19
CA SER A 205 -9.44 26.24 -35.64
C SER A 205 -8.95 24.84 -35.99
N THR A 206 -8.52 23.99 -35.07
CA THR A 206 -8.07 22.63 -35.41
C THR A 206 -9.11 21.59 -34.92
N PRO A 207 -9.81 20.89 -35.85
CA PRO A 207 -10.65 19.75 -35.49
C PRO A 207 -9.75 18.66 -34.92
N THR A 208 -9.79 18.45 -33.62
CA THR A 208 -9.09 17.33 -32.99
C THR A 208 -9.81 16.04 -33.32
N THR A 209 -9.14 15.15 -34.04
CA THR A 209 -9.67 13.81 -34.33
C THR A 209 -9.80 13.07 -33.00
N PRO A 210 -10.99 12.49 -32.69
CA PRO A 210 -11.17 11.70 -31.49
C PRO A 210 -10.14 10.58 -31.41
N PRO A 211 -9.57 10.29 -30.24
CA PRO A 211 -8.57 9.24 -30.08
C PRO A 211 -9.16 7.86 -30.39
N LYS A 212 -8.30 6.97 -30.83
CA LYS A 212 -8.70 5.57 -31.08
C LYS A 212 -9.07 4.87 -29.79
N LYS A 213 -10.11 4.04 -29.87
CA LYS A 213 -10.53 3.14 -28.80
C LYS A 213 -9.99 1.74 -29.09
N TYR A 214 -9.48 1.11 -28.07
CA TYR A 214 -8.96 -0.26 -28.12
C TYR A 214 -9.79 -1.14 -27.24
N ILE A 215 -9.88 -2.43 -27.54
CA ILE A 215 -10.48 -3.44 -26.68
C ILE A 215 -9.32 -4.28 -26.15
N ILE A 216 -9.08 -4.19 -24.85
CA ILE A 216 -8.09 -5.01 -24.16
C ILE A 216 -8.87 -6.07 -23.35
N PRO A 217 -8.57 -7.36 -23.53
CA PRO A 217 -9.25 -8.41 -22.77
C PRO A 217 -8.94 -8.32 -21.29
N THR A 218 -9.91 -8.68 -20.47
CA THR A 218 -9.73 -8.88 -19.03
C THR A 218 -9.23 -10.28 -18.77
N CYS A 219 -8.18 -10.44 -17.98
CA CYS A 219 -7.68 -11.75 -17.56
C CYS A 219 -8.16 -12.13 -16.15
N GLY A 220 -8.50 -11.16 -15.31
CA GLY A 220 -8.99 -11.44 -13.96
C GLY A 220 -9.27 -10.20 -13.13
N MET A 221 -9.70 -10.45 -11.90
CA MET A 221 -10.01 -9.42 -10.91
C MET A 221 -9.57 -9.88 -9.51
N LEU A 222 -9.18 -8.91 -8.69
CA LEU A 222 -8.83 -9.12 -7.28
C LEU A 222 -10.05 -9.60 -6.49
N ALA A 223 -9.84 -10.52 -5.55
CA ALA A 223 -10.88 -10.96 -4.63
C ALA A 223 -11.31 -9.83 -3.68
N GLY A 224 -12.56 -9.92 -3.22
CA GLY A 224 -13.14 -8.95 -2.30
C GLY A 224 -14.19 -8.07 -2.98
N GLY A 225 -15.00 -7.42 -2.15
CA GLY A 225 -15.98 -6.44 -2.59
C GLY A 225 -15.40 -5.03 -2.63
N THR A 226 -16.25 -4.07 -3.00
CA THR A 226 -15.88 -2.64 -2.97
C THR A 226 -15.66 -2.09 -1.56
N ASP A 227 -16.02 -2.85 -0.53
CA ASP A 227 -15.83 -2.50 0.89
C ASP A 227 -14.49 -3.01 1.45
N GLU A 228 -13.80 -3.90 0.72
CA GLU A 228 -12.52 -4.46 1.12
C GLU A 228 -11.38 -3.68 0.47
N TYR A 229 -10.55 -3.05 1.30
CA TYR A 229 -9.41 -2.27 0.84
C TYR A 229 -8.11 -3.06 0.90
N SER A 230 -7.31 -2.96 -0.15
CA SER A 230 -5.90 -3.30 -0.19
C SER A 230 -5.14 -2.28 -1.04
N GLU A 231 -3.81 -2.26 -0.97
CA GLU A 231 -2.97 -1.40 -1.82
C GLU A 231 -3.25 -1.60 -3.32
N ASN A 232 -3.66 -2.82 -3.67
CA ASN A 232 -3.90 -3.24 -5.05
C ASN A 232 -5.32 -2.96 -5.55
N SER A 233 -6.20 -2.42 -4.69
CA SER A 233 -7.64 -2.33 -4.97
C SER A 233 -8.02 -1.40 -6.11
N TYR A 234 -7.27 -0.31 -6.32
CA TYR A 234 -7.62 0.75 -7.29
C TYR A 234 -6.86 0.69 -8.61
N ASN A 235 -5.88 -0.18 -8.71
CA ASN A 235 -5.00 -0.25 -9.87
C ASN A 235 -5.46 -1.30 -10.88
N VAL A 236 -4.98 -1.15 -12.10
CA VAL A 236 -5.09 -2.15 -13.17
C VAL A 236 -3.68 -2.68 -13.43
N TYR A 237 -3.52 -3.98 -13.45
CA TYR A 237 -2.24 -4.63 -13.64
C TYR A 237 -2.14 -5.29 -15.01
N ALA A 238 -0.94 -5.27 -15.58
CA ALA A 238 -0.64 -5.89 -16.86
C ALA A 238 0.80 -6.43 -16.87
N ASP A 239 1.09 -7.36 -17.77
CA ASP A 239 2.48 -7.73 -18.08
C ASP A 239 3.21 -6.53 -18.70
N ILE A 240 4.40 -6.23 -18.18
CA ILE A 240 5.14 -5.02 -18.57
C ILE A 240 5.58 -5.06 -20.05
N ASP A 241 5.96 -6.22 -20.55
CA ASP A 241 6.47 -6.34 -21.92
C ASP A 241 5.32 -6.23 -22.93
N ALA A 242 4.17 -6.83 -22.61
CA ALA A 242 2.95 -6.69 -23.40
C ALA A 242 2.47 -5.23 -23.41
N LEU A 243 2.51 -4.53 -22.25
CA LEU A 243 2.16 -3.11 -22.17
C LEU A 243 3.12 -2.23 -22.98
N LYS A 244 4.45 -2.43 -22.85
CA LYS A 244 5.48 -1.72 -23.64
C LYS A 244 5.25 -1.91 -25.14
N ALA A 245 4.97 -3.14 -25.57
CA ALA A 245 4.74 -3.45 -26.97
C ALA A 245 3.50 -2.73 -27.53
N GLU A 246 2.41 -2.74 -26.77
CA GLU A 246 1.16 -2.10 -27.20
C GLU A 246 1.29 -0.56 -27.21
N LEU A 247 1.93 0.05 -26.19
CA LEU A 247 2.20 1.49 -26.17
C LEU A 247 3.07 1.93 -27.36
N LYS A 248 4.14 1.20 -27.66
CA LYS A 248 4.98 1.47 -28.85
C LYS A 248 4.20 1.37 -30.16
N LYS A 249 3.29 0.42 -30.29
CA LYS A 249 2.43 0.25 -31.45
C LYS A 249 1.39 1.37 -31.60
N ILE A 250 0.80 1.82 -30.49
CA ILE A 250 -0.22 2.88 -30.46
C ILE A 250 0.41 4.24 -30.77
N PHE A 251 1.46 4.62 -30.04
CA PHE A 251 2.04 5.96 -30.11
C PHE A 251 3.11 6.11 -31.18
N LYS A 252 3.79 5.02 -31.57
CA LYS A 252 4.86 5.03 -32.57
C LYS A 252 5.96 6.07 -32.24
N ASN A 253 5.92 7.23 -32.92
CA ASN A 253 6.87 8.34 -32.76
C ASN A 253 6.28 9.52 -31.95
N LYS A 254 5.07 9.35 -31.39
CA LYS A 254 4.44 10.36 -30.52
C LYS A 254 4.89 10.17 -29.08
N VAL A 255 4.78 11.24 -28.30
CA VAL A 255 4.99 11.18 -26.85
C VAL A 255 3.87 10.34 -26.24
N ILE A 256 4.25 9.41 -25.37
CA ILE A 256 3.31 8.65 -24.55
C ILE A 256 2.93 9.51 -23.35
N PRO A 257 1.63 9.70 -23.03
CA PRO A 257 1.22 10.44 -21.85
C PRO A 257 1.91 9.91 -20.59
N GLY A 258 2.43 10.83 -19.76
CA GLY A 258 3.18 10.48 -18.56
C GLY A 258 4.67 10.17 -18.76
N GLN A 259 5.14 10.01 -20.00
CA GLN A 259 6.55 9.82 -20.27
C GLN A 259 7.29 11.16 -20.48
N PRO A 260 8.54 11.28 -20.00
CA PRO A 260 9.33 12.49 -20.17
C PRO A 260 9.65 12.74 -21.64
N THR A 261 9.88 14.02 -21.97
CA THR A 261 10.28 14.46 -23.30
C THR A 261 11.67 15.08 -23.30
N THR A 262 12.32 15.05 -24.45
CA THR A 262 13.56 15.79 -24.63
C THR A 262 13.30 17.32 -24.57
N LYS A 263 14.35 18.13 -24.41
CA LYS A 263 14.24 19.59 -24.42
C LYS A 263 13.56 20.15 -25.70
N ALA A 264 13.53 19.36 -26.78
CA ALA A 264 12.85 19.68 -28.04
C ALA A 264 11.40 19.15 -28.12
N GLY A 265 10.83 18.62 -27.00
CA GLY A 265 9.48 18.08 -26.95
C GLY A 265 9.30 16.73 -27.70
N LYS A 266 10.38 16.03 -28.01
CA LYS A 266 10.33 14.71 -28.66
C LYS A 266 10.37 13.58 -27.65
N PRO A 267 9.76 12.42 -27.96
CA PRO A 267 9.86 11.25 -27.09
C PRO A 267 11.30 10.73 -27.05
N TYR A 268 11.68 10.16 -25.92
CA TYR A 268 12.90 9.36 -25.83
C TYR A 268 12.71 8.01 -26.54
N LYS A 269 13.79 7.35 -26.89
CA LYS A 269 13.74 6.00 -27.48
C LYS A 269 13.39 4.93 -26.44
N GLU A 270 13.82 5.16 -25.21
CA GLU A 270 13.61 4.28 -24.06
C GLU A 270 12.43 4.79 -23.24
N LEU A 271 11.75 3.87 -22.59
CA LEU A 271 10.68 4.20 -21.65
C LEU A 271 11.29 4.32 -20.26
N TYR A 272 10.84 5.32 -19.52
CA TYR A 272 11.20 5.52 -18.13
C TYR A 272 10.10 4.99 -17.22
N TYR A 273 10.54 4.47 -16.09
CA TYR A 273 9.65 3.88 -15.10
C TYR A 273 9.31 4.89 -14.01
N GLU A 274 8.11 4.80 -13.48
CA GLU A 274 7.67 5.65 -12.38
C GLU A 274 8.29 5.16 -11.06
N GLN A 275 8.34 3.85 -10.89
CA GLN A 275 8.81 3.21 -9.67
C GLN A 275 9.53 1.90 -9.98
N VAL A 276 10.27 1.40 -8.98
CA VAL A 276 10.77 0.02 -8.96
C VAL A 276 10.25 -0.66 -7.70
N TYR A 277 9.60 -1.79 -7.89
CA TYR A 277 9.22 -2.70 -6.84
C TYR A 277 10.39 -3.63 -6.52
N VAL A 278 10.95 -3.52 -5.33
CA VAL A 278 12.11 -4.29 -4.90
C VAL A 278 11.71 -5.25 -3.79
N ARG A 279 12.03 -6.53 -3.95
CA ARG A 279 11.87 -7.55 -2.93
C ARG A 279 13.21 -7.86 -2.29
N VAL A 280 13.22 -7.89 -0.96
CA VAL A 280 14.39 -8.21 -0.13
C VAL A 280 14.19 -9.58 0.51
N ASP A 281 15.26 -10.35 0.66
CA ASP A 281 15.24 -11.72 1.18
C ASP A 281 14.71 -11.83 2.62
N LYS A 282 15.01 -10.81 3.46
CA LYS A 282 14.60 -10.77 4.87
C LYS A 282 14.31 -9.35 5.33
N MET A 283 13.36 -9.22 6.25
CA MET A 283 13.02 -7.94 6.88
C MET A 283 14.23 -7.23 7.50
N GLU A 284 15.16 -8.00 8.09
CA GLU A 284 16.35 -7.47 8.76
C GLU A 284 17.28 -6.72 7.79
N ASN A 285 17.26 -7.08 6.50
CA ASN A 285 18.11 -6.50 5.47
C ASN A 285 17.45 -5.30 4.75
N VAL A 286 16.15 -5.07 4.98
CA VAL A 286 15.39 -4.03 4.27
C VAL A 286 15.97 -2.63 4.51
N THR A 287 16.32 -2.30 5.74
CA THR A 287 16.88 -0.99 6.10
C THR A 287 18.24 -0.75 5.44
N GLU A 288 19.08 -1.79 5.31
CA GLU A 288 20.38 -1.69 4.64
C GLU A 288 20.23 -1.47 3.14
N VAL A 289 19.37 -2.25 2.48
CA VAL A 289 19.06 -2.13 1.05
C VAL A 289 18.43 -0.76 0.77
N GLN A 290 17.46 -0.34 1.58
CA GLN A 290 16.80 0.96 1.47
C GLN A 290 17.82 2.10 1.53
N LYS A 291 18.72 2.07 2.51
CA LYS A 291 19.77 3.09 2.66
C LYS A 291 20.71 3.11 1.45
N THR A 292 21.10 1.95 0.93
CA THR A 292 21.95 1.85 -0.28
C THR A 292 21.26 2.52 -1.49
N ILE A 293 19.96 2.29 -1.67
CA ILE A 293 19.19 2.91 -2.75
C ILE A 293 19.08 4.44 -2.54
N GLN A 294 18.88 4.89 -1.31
CA GLN A 294 18.85 6.32 -0.96
C GLN A 294 20.21 7.00 -1.21
N GLU A 295 21.32 6.31 -0.94
CA GLU A 295 22.68 6.81 -1.25
C GLU A 295 22.93 6.94 -2.76
N MET A 296 22.22 6.17 -3.60
CA MET A 296 22.22 6.35 -5.06
C MET A 296 21.40 7.57 -5.52
N GLY A 297 20.69 8.24 -4.60
CA GLY A 297 19.90 9.46 -4.86
C GLY A 297 18.40 9.21 -5.10
N TYR A 298 17.93 7.97 -5.06
CA TYR A 298 16.51 7.64 -5.24
C TYR A 298 15.74 7.67 -3.93
N GLY A 299 14.45 7.97 -4.00
CA GLY A 299 13.53 7.74 -2.89
C GLY A 299 13.31 6.25 -2.72
N ALA A 300 13.40 5.76 -1.50
CA ALA A 300 13.14 4.37 -1.16
C ALA A 300 12.30 4.34 0.12
N ASN A 301 11.11 3.76 0.04
CA ASN A 301 10.17 3.66 1.13
C ASN A 301 9.84 2.19 1.41
N SER A 302 9.82 1.82 2.68
CA SER A 302 9.46 0.47 3.10
C SER A 302 8.53 0.49 4.30
N ASN A 303 7.71 -0.55 4.43
CA ASN A 303 6.85 -0.74 5.61
C ASN A 303 7.65 -1.19 6.85
N ALA A 304 8.89 -1.65 6.68
CA ALA A 304 9.77 -2.06 7.77
C ALA A 304 10.08 -0.87 8.70
N GLU A 305 10.33 0.31 8.15
CA GLU A 305 10.60 1.53 8.93
C GLU A 305 9.39 1.95 9.78
N TRP A 306 8.18 1.89 9.22
CA TRP A 306 6.96 2.15 9.97
C TRP A 306 6.74 1.12 11.08
N MET A 307 7.05 -0.16 10.85
CA MET A 307 6.99 -1.20 11.86
C MET A 307 7.98 -0.94 13.01
N GLU A 308 9.21 -0.53 12.70
CA GLU A 308 10.22 -0.23 13.72
C GLU A 308 9.75 0.93 14.63
N GLN A 309 9.24 2.01 14.04
CA GLN A 309 8.66 3.14 14.80
C GLN A 309 7.48 2.70 15.68
N THR A 310 6.60 1.85 15.15
CA THR A 310 5.47 1.32 15.90
C THR A 310 5.93 0.47 17.08
N GLN A 311 6.94 -0.37 16.90
CA GLN A 311 7.51 -1.17 17.98
C GLN A 311 8.19 -0.31 19.08
N GLU A 312 8.85 0.78 18.70
CA GLU A 312 9.44 1.71 19.68
C GLU A 312 8.36 2.42 20.51
N GLN A 313 7.29 2.88 19.87
CA GLN A 313 6.14 3.45 20.60
C GLN A 313 5.51 2.44 21.56
N MET A 314 5.41 1.17 21.14
CA MET A 314 4.93 0.09 21.99
C MET A 314 5.80 -0.15 23.21
N LYS A 315 7.12 -0.19 23.04
CA LYS A 315 8.07 -0.31 24.16
C LYS A 315 7.88 0.82 25.19
N MET A 316 7.65 2.05 24.72
CA MET A 316 7.40 3.18 25.59
C MET A 316 6.10 3.02 26.39
N ILE A 317 4.99 2.61 25.74
CA ILE A 317 3.72 2.34 26.40
C ILE A 317 3.88 1.21 27.44
N GLN A 318 4.57 0.13 27.08
CA GLN A 318 4.85 -0.98 27.99
C GLN A 318 5.67 -0.56 29.21
N LEU A 319 6.66 0.30 29.03
CA LEU A 319 7.46 0.85 30.15
C LEU A 319 6.60 1.66 31.11
N VAL A 320 5.71 2.51 30.59
CA VAL A 320 4.81 3.33 31.44
C VAL A 320 3.84 2.45 32.22
N LEU A 321 3.14 1.53 31.54
CA LEU A 321 2.17 0.62 32.18
C LEU A 321 2.87 -0.34 33.16
N GLY A 322 4.06 -0.86 32.79
CA GLY A 322 4.88 -1.69 33.66
C GLY A 322 5.34 -0.94 34.90
N GLY A 323 5.73 0.33 34.77
CA GLY A 323 6.07 1.20 35.88
C GLY A 323 4.90 1.41 36.85
N ILE A 324 3.70 1.68 36.36
CA ILE A 324 2.47 1.80 37.15
C ILE A 324 2.18 0.49 37.88
N GLY A 325 2.29 -0.64 37.19
CA GLY A 325 2.10 -1.98 37.78
C GLY A 325 3.12 -2.25 38.89
N ALA A 326 4.38 -1.97 38.66
CA ALA A 326 5.46 -2.16 39.64
C ALA A 326 5.26 -1.32 40.90
N VAL A 327 4.94 -0.03 40.77
CA VAL A 327 4.66 0.86 41.91
C VAL A 327 3.43 0.37 42.69
N SER A 328 2.36 -0.03 42.00
CA SER A 328 1.14 -0.55 42.63
C SER A 328 1.41 -1.84 43.42
N LEU A 329 2.19 -2.77 42.87
CA LEU A 329 2.60 -3.99 43.55
C LEU A 329 3.51 -3.72 44.74
N PHE A 330 4.42 -2.75 44.63
CA PHE A 330 5.32 -2.34 45.69
C PHE A 330 4.56 -1.74 46.88
N VAL A 331 3.59 -0.88 46.61
CA VAL A 331 2.69 -0.33 47.65
C VAL A 331 1.87 -1.46 48.33
N ALA A 332 1.36 -2.40 47.55
CA ALA A 332 0.64 -3.58 48.10
C ALA A 332 1.58 -4.43 48.97
N ALA A 333 2.82 -4.68 48.55
CA ALA A 333 3.80 -5.46 49.32
C ALA A 333 4.14 -4.80 50.68
N ILE A 334 4.34 -3.47 50.71
CA ILE A 334 4.53 -2.71 51.93
C ILE A 334 3.28 -2.81 52.81
N GLY A 335 2.09 -2.74 52.26
CA GLY A 335 0.82 -2.90 52.96
C GLY A 335 0.70 -4.28 53.63
N ILE A 336 1.09 -5.35 52.95
CA ILE A 336 1.12 -6.71 53.46
C ILE A 336 2.16 -6.83 54.57
N ALA A 337 3.37 -6.39 54.36
CA ALA A 337 4.49 -6.45 55.35
C ALA A 337 4.14 -5.73 56.66
N ASN A 338 3.43 -4.60 56.57
CA ASN A 338 3.01 -3.82 57.74
C ASN A 338 1.73 -4.42 58.44
N THR A 339 1.16 -5.49 57.87
CA THR A 339 -0.06 -6.15 58.38
C THR A 339 0.25 -7.46 59.10
N MET A 340 1.39 -8.09 58.73
CA MET A 340 1.91 -9.27 59.39
C MET A 340 2.80 -8.87 60.58
#